data_8d6033c2a17d3b8f27991fae5fc36454
#
_entry.id   8d6033c2a17d3b8f27991fae5fc36454
#
_cell.length_a   1.000
_cell.length_b   1.000
_cell.length_c   1.000
_cell.angle_alpha   90.00
_cell.angle_beta   90.00
_cell.angle_gamma   90.00
#
_symmetry.space_group_name_H-M   'P 1'
#
loop_
_entity.id
_entity.type
_entity.pdbx_description
1 polymer ?
#
loop_
_entity_poly.entity_id
_entity_poly.type
_entity_poly.pdbx_seq_one_letter_code
_entity_poly.pdbx_strand_id
1 'polypeptide(L)'
;VIANYLKKEIQNLDILNLSTNLEKKHSIKKSTKKSIYILGISAFYHDSAATLIQDGKIISAAQEERFTRKKNDQSFPKFAINYCLEEAGISTEELDAIIYYDNAYLTLERIMWSYAKTAPRSLKSWMKYVPRWLSYKFFIPNLIRENLNYKGKILQNQHHRSHLASAFFPSPFNTSAILTVDGVGEWATASIGFGQGNKIKMLKEMLYPNSVGLLYSAFTQFLGFKVNSGEYKMMGLAPYGQPIYYDLILEKLIVLKEDGSIKINQEYFSYLDGSEMTNQKFADLFGGKARKPESRITQQEMNIASSIQKVTEKIIFNMALYAKKITGADNLCLSGGVALNCVINGSL
;
A
#
# COMPACT_ATOMS: atom_id res chain seq x y z
N VAL A 1 6.70 -26.48 -3.30
CA VAL A 1 5.43 -27.24 -3.19
C VAL A 1 4.35 -26.32 -2.59
N ILE A 2 4.60 -25.66 -1.46
CA ILE A 2 3.64 -24.76 -0.80
C ILE A 2 3.32 -23.54 -1.68
N ALA A 3 4.32 -22.92 -2.32
CA ALA A 3 4.13 -21.77 -3.21
C ALA A 3 3.28 -22.10 -4.46
N ASN A 4 3.39 -23.31 -4.99
CA ASN A 4 2.58 -23.76 -6.12
C ASN A 4 1.15 -24.14 -5.72
N TYR A 5 0.95 -24.66 -4.51
CA TYR A 5 -0.37 -24.94 -3.96
C TYR A 5 -1.14 -23.63 -3.72
N LEU A 6 -0.48 -22.65 -3.09
CA LEU A 6 -1.07 -21.33 -2.84
C LEU A 6 -1.38 -20.55 -4.13
N LYS A 7 -0.52 -20.65 -5.17
CA LYS A 7 -0.83 -20.05 -6.48
C LYS A 7 -2.08 -20.66 -7.12
N LYS A 8 -2.32 -21.95 -6.95
CA LYS A 8 -3.49 -22.65 -7.51
C LYS A 8 -4.78 -22.28 -6.78
N GLU A 9 -4.73 -22.13 -5.47
CA GLU A 9 -5.86 -21.64 -4.65
C GLU A 9 -6.19 -20.16 -4.93
N ILE A 10 -5.16 -19.31 -5.12
CA ILE A 10 -5.34 -17.89 -5.43
C ILE A 10 -5.91 -17.67 -6.84
N GLN A 11 -5.55 -18.49 -7.82
CA GLN A 11 -6.13 -18.47 -9.16
C GLN A 11 -7.61 -18.92 -9.20
N ASN A 12 -8.05 -19.72 -8.24
CA ASN A 12 -9.44 -20.17 -8.11
C ASN A 12 -10.32 -19.19 -7.33
N LEU A 13 -9.75 -18.16 -6.66
CA LEU A 13 -10.44 -17.06 -5.99
C LEU A 13 -10.66 -15.87 -6.94
N ASP A 14 -11.20 -16.17 -8.13
CA ASP A 14 -11.60 -15.13 -9.07
C ASP A 14 -12.89 -14.45 -8.56
N ILE A 15 -12.73 -13.30 -7.87
CA ILE A 15 -13.86 -12.47 -7.43
C ILE A 15 -14.75 -12.07 -8.63
N LEU A 16 -14.20 -12.10 -9.84
CA LEU A 16 -14.91 -11.87 -11.11
C LEU A 16 -15.90 -13.00 -11.48
N ASN A 17 -15.73 -14.22 -10.99
CA ASN A 17 -16.70 -15.29 -11.23
C ASN A 17 -17.99 -15.14 -10.41
N LEU A 18 -18.03 -14.28 -9.40
CA LEU A 18 -19.26 -13.96 -8.66
C LEU A 18 -20.24 -13.13 -9.53
N SER A 19 -19.73 -12.24 -10.39
CA SER A 19 -20.59 -11.45 -11.28
C SER A 19 -21.12 -12.26 -12.47
N THR A 20 -20.29 -13.15 -13.04
CA THR A 20 -20.69 -13.97 -14.20
C THR A 20 -21.63 -15.12 -13.85
N ASN A 21 -21.59 -15.66 -12.63
CA ASN A 21 -22.55 -16.67 -12.19
C ASN A 21 -23.91 -16.07 -11.77
N LEU A 22 -23.99 -14.77 -11.50
CA LEU A 22 -25.25 -14.07 -11.24
C LEU A 22 -26.01 -13.75 -12.54
N GLU A 23 -25.30 -13.54 -13.67
CA GLU A 23 -25.93 -13.26 -14.96
C GLU A 23 -26.55 -14.50 -15.63
N LYS A 24 -26.10 -15.73 -15.33
CA LYS A 24 -26.57 -16.97 -15.97
C LYS A 24 -27.85 -17.57 -15.38
N LYS A 25 -28.45 -16.97 -14.33
CA LYS A 25 -29.69 -17.49 -13.69
C LYS A 25 -30.89 -16.56 -13.82
N HIS A 26 -31.03 -15.76 -14.84
CA HIS A 26 -32.21 -14.93 -15.01
C HIS A 26 -33.05 -15.32 -16.25
N SER A 27 -33.94 -16.27 -16.04
CA SER A 27 -35.26 -16.26 -16.74
C SER A 27 -36.33 -15.95 -15.69
N ILE A 28 -36.84 -14.75 -15.79
CA ILE A 28 -38.18 -14.25 -15.44
C ILE A 28 -38.86 -14.86 -14.19
N LYS A 29 -38.68 -14.19 -13.04
CA LYS A 29 -39.74 -13.91 -12.05
C LYS A 29 -39.43 -12.53 -11.47
N LYS A 30 -40.41 -11.60 -11.39
CA LYS A 30 -40.33 -10.36 -10.61
C LYS A 30 -40.03 -10.73 -9.17
N SER A 31 -38.73 -10.83 -8.81
CA SER A 31 -38.22 -10.97 -7.48
C SER A 31 -37.72 -9.58 -7.09
N THR A 32 -38.15 -9.06 -5.99
CA THR A 32 -37.52 -7.93 -5.31
C THR A 32 -36.06 -8.31 -5.12
N LYS A 33 -35.18 -7.77 -5.97
CA LYS A 33 -33.74 -8.08 -5.95
C LYS A 33 -33.22 -7.61 -4.60
N LYS A 34 -32.82 -8.53 -3.73
CA LYS A 34 -32.21 -8.20 -2.45
C LYS A 34 -30.92 -7.41 -2.74
N SER A 35 -30.77 -6.23 -2.13
CA SER A 35 -29.53 -5.45 -2.23
C SER A 35 -28.35 -6.23 -1.70
N ILE A 36 -27.19 -6.08 -2.34
CA ILE A 36 -25.91 -6.71 -1.94
C ILE A 36 -25.09 -5.70 -1.15
N TYR A 37 -24.75 -6.04 0.09
CA TYR A 37 -23.94 -5.23 0.98
C TYR A 37 -22.55 -5.85 1.20
N ILE A 38 -21.51 -5.09 0.92
CA ILE A 38 -20.11 -5.50 1.11
C ILE A 38 -19.40 -4.49 2.01
N LEU A 39 -18.81 -4.97 3.11
CA LEU A 39 -18.02 -4.16 4.02
C LEU A 39 -16.54 -4.38 3.75
N GLY A 40 -15.81 -3.33 3.37
CA GLY A 40 -14.35 -3.31 3.29
C GLY A 40 -13.73 -2.86 4.61
N ILE A 41 -12.68 -3.54 5.07
CA ILE A 41 -11.97 -3.24 6.31
C ILE A 41 -10.47 -3.12 6.05
N SER A 42 -9.87 -2.02 6.54
CA SER A 42 -8.43 -1.84 6.72
C SER A 42 -8.12 -1.72 8.21
N ALA A 43 -7.18 -2.51 8.74
CA ALA A 43 -6.84 -2.51 10.17
C ALA A 43 -5.45 -3.13 10.46
N PHE A 44 -4.95 -2.91 11.68
CA PHE A 44 -3.77 -3.56 12.27
C PHE A 44 -2.40 -3.18 11.67
N TYR A 45 -2.36 -2.09 10.90
CA TYR A 45 -1.08 -1.52 10.43
C TYR A 45 -1.01 -0.01 10.69
N HIS A 46 -1.72 0.81 9.95
CA HIS A 46 -1.94 2.25 10.19
C HIS A 46 -3.30 2.64 9.59
N ASP A 47 -3.86 3.75 10.04
CA ASP A 47 -5.06 4.39 9.46
C ASP A 47 -6.23 3.40 9.24
N SER A 48 -6.61 2.70 10.33
CA SER A 48 -7.74 1.77 10.27
C SER A 48 -9.00 2.45 9.79
N ALA A 49 -9.75 1.77 8.91
CA ALA A 49 -10.91 2.34 8.22
C ALA A 49 -11.94 1.27 7.85
N ALA A 50 -13.16 1.71 7.59
CA ALA A 50 -14.22 0.90 7.04
C ALA A 50 -14.92 1.62 5.89
N THR A 51 -15.43 0.84 4.92
CA THR A 51 -16.21 1.34 3.80
C THR A 51 -17.34 0.37 3.49
N LEU A 52 -18.56 0.86 3.36
CA LEU A 52 -19.71 0.05 2.99
C LEU A 52 -20.13 0.35 1.54
N ILE A 53 -20.31 -0.72 0.78
CA ILE A 53 -20.77 -0.68 -0.61
C ILE A 53 -22.10 -1.40 -0.70
N GLN A 54 -23.09 -0.77 -1.35
CA GLN A 54 -24.39 -1.36 -1.69
C GLN A 54 -24.55 -1.36 -3.21
N ASP A 55 -24.75 -2.52 -3.82
CA ASP A 55 -25.00 -2.68 -5.25
C ASP A 55 -23.98 -1.95 -6.15
N GLY A 56 -22.69 -1.93 -5.72
CA GLY A 56 -21.60 -1.27 -6.40
C GLY A 56 -21.44 0.23 -6.10
N LYS A 57 -22.27 0.82 -5.24
CA LYS A 57 -22.19 2.23 -4.82
C LYS A 57 -21.58 2.33 -3.42
N ILE A 58 -20.67 3.25 -3.22
CA ILE A 58 -20.15 3.59 -1.88
C ILE A 58 -21.28 4.31 -1.14
N ILE A 59 -21.73 3.74 -0.03
CA ILE A 59 -22.72 4.35 0.88
C ILE A 59 -22.05 5.23 1.90
N SER A 60 -21.00 4.71 2.52
CA SER A 60 -20.27 5.41 3.58
C SER A 60 -18.84 4.91 3.67
N ALA A 61 -17.95 5.77 4.16
CA ALA A 61 -16.56 5.43 4.44
C ALA A 61 -16.04 6.30 5.58
N ALA A 62 -15.30 5.72 6.51
CA ALA A 62 -14.71 6.45 7.62
C ALA A 62 -13.40 5.82 8.10
N GLN A 63 -12.50 6.67 8.61
CA GLN A 63 -11.32 6.26 9.35
C GLN A 63 -11.66 6.21 10.85
N GLU A 64 -11.11 5.23 11.55
CA GLU A 64 -11.31 5.05 12.99
C GLU A 64 -10.82 6.24 13.80
N GLU A 65 -9.73 6.89 13.36
CA GLU A 65 -9.17 8.10 14.03
C GLU A 65 -10.15 9.29 14.09
N ARG A 66 -11.17 9.33 13.22
CA ARG A 66 -12.21 10.40 13.26
C ARG A 66 -13.04 10.32 14.55
N PHE A 67 -13.20 9.11 15.07
CA PHE A 67 -13.96 8.82 16.29
C PHE A 67 -13.05 8.77 17.52
N THR A 68 -11.93 8.03 17.44
CA THR A 68 -11.01 7.83 18.57
C THR A 68 -10.14 9.03 18.86
N ARG A 69 -9.98 9.97 17.89
CA ARG A 69 -9.07 11.12 17.94
C ARG A 69 -7.59 10.73 18.12
N LYS A 70 -7.26 9.49 17.85
CA LYS A 70 -5.91 8.95 17.90
C LYS A 70 -5.34 8.88 16.48
N LYS A 71 -4.37 9.76 16.17
CA LYS A 71 -3.75 9.82 14.85
C LYS A 71 -3.12 8.49 14.45
N ASN A 72 -3.35 8.07 13.20
CA ASN A 72 -2.89 6.80 12.63
C ASN A 72 -3.34 5.59 13.46
N ASP A 73 -4.58 5.59 13.98
CA ASP A 73 -5.11 4.50 14.79
C ASP A 73 -5.03 3.17 14.04
N GLN A 74 -4.43 2.15 14.70
CA GLN A 74 -4.18 0.83 14.15
C GLN A 74 -5.18 -0.22 14.67
N SER A 75 -6.05 0.16 15.59
CA SER A 75 -6.98 -0.75 16.23
C SER A 75 -8.02 -1.28 15.24
N PHE A 76 -8.77 -2.29 15.65
CA PHE A 76 -9.93 -2.74 14.87
C PHE A 76 -10.92 -1.57 14.72
N PRO A 77 -11.40 -1.25 13.48
CA PRO A 77 -12.15 -0.02 13.23
C PRO A 77 -13.62 -0.13 13.61
N LYS A 78 -13.87 -0.36 14.90
CA LYS A 78 -15.22 -0.61 15.43
C LYS A 78 -16.17 0.56 15.23
N PHE A 79 -15.70 1.78 15.50
CA PHE A 79 -16.55 2.97 15.36
C PHE A 79 -16.81 3.30 13.90
N ALA A 80 -15.80 3.16 13.05
CA ALA A 80 -15.95 3.37 11.60
C ALA A 80 -16.92 2.35 10.98
N ILE A 81 -16.88 1.08 11.42
CA ILE A 81 -17.82 0.04 10.99
C ILE A 81 -19.24 0.38 11.45
N ASN A 82 -19.43 0.71 12.73
CA ASN A 82 -20.74 1.08 13.25
C ASN A 82 -21.33 2.26 12.48
N TYR A 83 -20.55 3.30 12.25
CA TYR A 83 -20.95 4.44 11.44
C TYR A 83 -21.41 4.01 10.04
N CYS A 84 -20.65 3.13 9.38
CA CYS A 84 -21.01 2.66 8.04
C CYS A 84 -22.33 1.86 8.02
N LEU A 85 -22.57 1.04 9.02
CA LEU A 85 -23.80 0.26 9.14
C LEU A 85 -25.01 1.15 9.48
N GLU A 86 -24.83 2.12 10.39
CA GLU A 86 -25.87 3.10 10.79
C GLU A 86 -26.31 3.97 9.61
N GLU A 87 -25.36 4.46 8.79
CA GLU A 87 -25.66 5.27 7.58
C GLU A 87 -26.50 4.48 6.54
N ALA A 88 -26.35 3.16 6.49
CA ALA A 88 -27.13 2.31 5.60
C ALA A 88 -28.41 1.78 6.24
N GLY A 89 -28.58 1.94 7.57
CA GLY A 89 -29.72 1.41 8.32
C GLY A 89 -29.76 -0.11 8.36
N ILE A 90 -28.60 -0.79 8.36
CA ILE A 90 -28.48 -2.25 8.35
C ILE A 90 -27.69 -2.77 9.54
N SER A 91 -27.83 -4.06 9.80
CA SER A 91 -27.05 -4.80 10.79
C SER A 91 -25.95 -5.64 10.13
N THR A 92 -25.06 -6.23 10.94
CA THR A 92 -23.99 -7.11 10.44
C THR A 92 -24.52 -8.38 9.76
N GLU A 93 -25.71 -8.86 10.14
CA GLU A 93 -26.34 -10.04 9.56
C GLU A 93 -26.80 -9.83 8.11
N GLU A 94 -26.99 -8.57 7.71
CA GLU A 94 -27.41 -8.21 6.36
C GLU A 94 -26.26 -8.08 5.37
N LEU A 95 -25.00 -8.14 5.87
CA LEU A 95 -23.81 -8.12 5.03
C LEU A 95 -23.67 -9.45 4.26
N ASP A 96 -23.51 -9.35 2.95
CA ASP A 96 -23.23 -10.51 2.07
C ASP A 96 -21.77 -10.96 2.15
N ALA A 97 -20.85 -10.02 2.37
CA ALA A 97 -19.42 -10.31 2.55
C ALA A 97 -18.68 -9.20 3.30
N ILE A 98 -17.60 -9.59 3.96
CA ILE A 98 -16.58 -8.67 4.48
C ILE A 98 -15.28 -8.93 3.71
N ILE A 99 -14.60 -7.85 3.28
CA ILE A 99 -13.33 -7.94 2.57
C ILE A 99 -12.25 -7.22 3.36
N TYR A 100 -11.17 -7.94 3.68
CA TYR A 100 -9.97 -7.39 4.28
C TYR A 100 -8.96 -7.02 3.20
N TYR A 101 -8.27 -5.90 3.36
CA TYR A 101 -7.51 -5.21 2.31
C TYR A 101 -6.20 -5.88 1.90
N ASP A 102 -5.61 -6.76 2.72
CA ASP A 102 -4.34 -7.44 2.43
C ASP A 102 -4.39 -8.96 2.67
N ASN A 103 -3.31 -9.67 2.28
CA ASN A 103 -3.15 -11.11 2.48
C ASN A 103 -2.01 -11.39 3.46
N ALA A 104 -2.39 -11.73 4.69
CA ALA A 104 -1.46 -11.98 5.78
C ALA A 104 -0.47 -13.14 5.51
N TYR A 105 -0.87 -14.15 4.74
CA TYR A 105 0.01 -15.30 4.42
C TYR A 105 1.16 -14.89 3.50
N LEU A 106 0.88 -14.12 2.46
CA LEU A 106 1.90 -13.61 1.54
C LEU A 106 2.83 -12.61 2.24
N THR A 107 2.30 -11.81 3.16
CA THR A 107 3.10 -10.91 4.00
C THR A 107 4.06 -11.70 4.89
N LEU A 108 3.60 -12.81 5.50
CA LEU A 108 4.48 -13.69 6.28
C LEU A 108 5.59 -14.29 5.41
N GLU A 109 5.25 -14.79 4.24
CA GLU A 109 6.22 -15.35 3.28
C GLU A 109 7.36 -14.34 3.01
N ARG A 110 7.02 -13.09 2.72
CA ARG A 110 8.01 -12.01 2.52
C ARG A 110 8.86 -11.75 3.75
N ILE A 111 8.24 -11.69 4.93
CA ILE A 111 8.95 -11.47 6.20
C ILE A 111 9.95 -12.61 6.45
N MET A 112 9.53 -13.86 6.30
CA MET A 112 10.39 -15.02 6.47
C MET A 112 11.54 -15.04 5.46
N TRP A 113 11.26 -14.70 4.20
CA TRP A 113 12.29 -14.55 3.17
C TRP A 113 13.32 -13.47 3.54
N SER A 114 12.87 -12.31 4.03
CA SER A 114 13.75 -11.20 4.42
C SER A 114 14.72 -11.63 5.53
N TYR A 115 14.19 -12.30 6.55
CA TYR A 115 15.01 -12.77 7.67
C TYR A 115 15.98 -13.88 7.26
N ALA A 116 15.53 -14.83 6.43
CA ALA A 116 16.41 -15.89 5.90
C ALA A 116 17.57 -15.30 5.09
N LYS A 117 17.29 -14.29 4.27
CA LYS A 117 18.31 -13.64 3.42
C LYS A 117 19.32 -12.83 4.21
N THR A 118 18.96 -12.32 5.38
CA THR A 118 19.82 -11.47 6.21
C THR A 118 20.39 -12.15 7.45
N ALA A 119 20.12 -13.46 7.61
CA ALA A 119 20.70 -14.25 8.70
C ALA A 119 22.24 -14.23 8.67
N PRO A 120 22.93 -14.21 9.85
CA PRO A 120 22.37 -14.22 11.21
C PRO A 120 22.00 -12.84 11.76
N ARG A 121 22.25 -11.73 11.03
CA ARG A 121 22.04 -10.35 11.51
C ARG A 121 20.59 -10.07 11.95
N SER A 122 19.64 -10.65 11.24
CA SER A 122 18.20 -10.49 11.49
C SER A 122 17.65 -11.29 12.68
N LEU A 123 18.44 -12.15 13.33
CA LEU A 123 17.95 -13.06 14.37
C LEU A 123 17.25 -12.34 15.53
N LYS A 124 17.81 -11.23 16.01
CA LYS A 124 17.19 -10.42 17.08
C LYS A 124 15.84 -9.85 16.66
N SER A 125 15.75 -9.31 15.45
CA SER A 125 14.50 -8.77 14.87
C SER A 125 13.48 -9.87 14.67
N TRP A 126 13.92 -11.03 14.19
CA TRP A 126 13.06 -12.21 14.01
C TRP A 126 12.42 -12.65 15.35
N MET A 127 13.22 -12.84 16.40
CA MET A 127 12.72 -13.22 17.73
C MET A 127 11.74 -12.21 18.32
N LYS A 128 11.91 -10.92 18.02
CA LYS A 128 11.06 -9.84 18.54
C LYS A 128 9.73 -9.72 17.77
N TYR A 129 9.75 -9.80 16.45
CA TYR A 129 8.62 -9.40 15.62
C TYR A 129 7.78 -10.58 15.11
N VAL A 130 8.41 -11.73 14.78
CA VAL A 130 7.66 -12.86 14.19
C VAL A 130 6.65 -13.47 15.16
N PRO A 131 6.97 -13.73 16.45
CA PRO A 131 5.98 -14.26 17.39
C PRO A 131 4.77 -13.32 17.55
N ARG A 132 5.03 -12.01 17.67
CA ARG A 132 3.97 -11.00 17.77
C ARG A 132 3.13 -10.95 16.49
N TRP A 133 3.75 -11.08 15.32
CA TRP A 133 3.04 -11.09 14.06
C TRP A 133 2.15 -12.33 13.93
N LEU A 134 2.65 -13.52 14.30
CA LEU A 134 1.89 -14.77 14.29
C LEU A 134 0.73 -14.77 15.28
N SER A 135 0.83 -14.04 16.40
CA SER A 135 -0.19 -14.06 17.46
C SER A 135 -1.52 -13.44 17.05
N TYR A 136 -1.59 -12.55 16.07
CA TYR A 136 -2.84 -11.92 15.68
C TYR A 136 -3.09 -11.83 14.17
N LYS A 137 -2.06 -11.51 13.35
CA LYS A 137 -2.27 -11.29 11.91
C LYS A 137 -2.71 -12.54 11.14
N PHE A 138 -2.31 -13.71 11.60
CA PHE A 138 -2.75 -14.98 11.02
C PHE A 138 -4.25 -15.25 11.25
N PHE A 139 -4.80 -14.66 12.30
CA PHE A 139 -6.19 -14.88 12.73
C PHE A 139 -7.13 -13.73 12.39
N ILE A 140 -6.77 -12.86 11.44
CA ILE A 140 -7.60 -11.72 11.03
C ILE A 140 -9.05 -12.12 10.75
N PRO A 141 -9.36 -13.17 9.97
CA PRO A 141 -10.74 -13.59 9.78
C PRO A 141 -11.47 -13.93 11.09
N ASN A 142 -10.77 -14.57 12.03
CA ASN A 142 -11.35 -14.89 13.33
C ASN A 142 -11.58 -13.65 14.18
N LEU A 143 -10.61 -12.71 14.19
CA LEU A 143 -10.75 -11.43 14.86
C LEU A 143 -11.93 -10.61 14.32
N ILE A 144 -12.15 -10.62 13.01
CA ILE A 144 -13.33 -9.97 12.40
C ILE A 144 -14.62 -10.66 12.87
N ARG A 145 -14.66 -12.01 12.85
CA ARG A 145 -15.83 -12.77 13.34
C ARG A 145 -16.18 -12.47 14.78
N GLU A 146 -15.16 -12.48 15.65
CA GLU A 146 -15.35 -12.24 17.09
C GLU A 146 -15.81 -10.81 17.37
N ASN A 147 -15.17 -9.80 16.75
CA ASN A 147 -15.51 -8.40 16.97
C ASN A 147 -16.90 -8.01 16.46
N LEU A 148 -17.36 -8.64 15.37
CA LEU A 148 -18.63 -8.30 14.72
C LEU A 148 -19.73 -9.35 14.93
N ASN A 149 -19.45 -10.45 15.62
CA ASN A 149 -20.32 -11.64 15.70
C ASN A 149 -20.80 -12.11 14.30
N TYR A 150 -19.92 -11.96 13.28
CA TYR A 150 -20.25 -12.19 11.88
C TYR A 150 -20.01 -13.65 11.46
N LYS A 151 -21.05 -14.29 10.91
CA LYS A 151 -21.02 -15.70 10.48
C LYS A 151 -20.90 -15.87 8.97
N GLY A 152 -20.96 -14.78 8.22
CA GLY A 152 -20.94 -14.79 6.77
C GLY A 152 -19.53 -14.93 6.16
N LYS A 153 -19.43 -14.56 4.90
CA LYS A 153 -18.21 -14.72 4.09
C LYS A 153 -17.19 -13.62 4.37
N ILE A 154 -15.98 -14.00 4.76
CA ILE A 154 -14.82 -13.10 4.90
C ILE A 154 -13.80 -13.45 3.84
N LEU A 155 -13.37 -12.45 3.09
CA LEU A 155 -12.37 -12.56 2.02
C LEU A 155 -11.15 -11.71 2.37
N GLN A 156 -9.98 -12.14 1.91
CA GLN A 156 -8.75 -11.35 1.93
C GLN A 156 -8.38 -11.01 0.49
N ASN A 157 -8.04 -9.75 0.22
CA ASN A 157 -7.57 -9.31 -1.08
C ASN A 157 -6.05 -9.13 -1.05
N GLN A 158 -5.42 -8.95 -2.20
CA GLN A 158 -4.03 -8.50 -2.26
C GLN A 158 -3.97 -6.97 -2.12
N HIS A 159 -2.98 -6.47 -1.39
CA HIS A 159 -2.83 -5.06 -1.06
C HIS A 159 -2.83 -4.15 -2.31
N HIS A 160 -1.99 -4.47 -3.30
CA HIS A 160 -1.94 -3.67 -4.54
C HIS A 160 -3.20 -3.79 -5.40
N ARG A 161 -3.94 -4.90 -5.32
CA ARG A 161 -5.28 -4.99 -5.95
C ARG A 161 -6.28 -4.09 -5.25
N SER A 162 -6.20 -3.98 -3.92
CA SER A 162 -7.03 -3.03 -3.17
C SER A 162 -6.71 -1.59 -3.55
N HIS A 163 -5.44 -1.24 -3.74
CA HIS A 163 -5.02 0.06 -4.24
C HIS A 163 -5.52 0.33 -5.66
N LEU A 164 -5.41 -0.61 -6.60
CA LEU A 164 -5.94 -0.46 -7.96
C LEU A 164 -7.45 -0.19 -7.93
N ALA A 165 -8.19 -0.95 -7.11
CA ALA A 165 -9.64 -0.82 -6.97
C ALA A 165 -10.04 0.53 -6.37
N SER A 166 -9.35 0.96 -5.31
CA SER A 166 -9.64 2.22 -4.62
C SER A 166 -9.39 3.47 -5.47
N ALA A 167 -8.46 3.39 -6.44
CA ALA A 167 -8.19 4.48 -7.36
C ALA A 167 -9.16 4.50 -8.55
N PHE A 168 -9.45 3.35 -9.14
CA PHE A 168 -10.18 3.29 -10.41
C PHE A 168 -11.70 3.35 -10.24
N PHE A 169 -12.28 2.51 -9.38
CA PHE A 169 -13.75 2.40 -9.30
C PHE A 169 -14.47 3.68 -8.84
N PRO A 170 -13.92 4.51 -7.93
CA PRO A 170 -14.52 5.79 -7.60
C PRO A 170 -14.23 6.90 -8.62
N SER A 171 -13.30 6.66 -9.59
CA SER A 171 -12.94 7.66 -10.59
C SER A 171 -14.06 7.87 -11.60
N PRO A 172 -14.11 9.03 -12.30
CA PRO A 172 -15.08 9.28 -13.35
C PRO A 172 -14.75 8.56 -14.67
N PHE A 173 -13.65 7.81 -14.73
CA PHE A 173 -13.12 7.26 -15.98
C PHE A 173 -13.71 5.89 -16.31
N ASN A 174 -14.19 5.70 -17.55
CA ASN A 174 -14.55 4.37 -18.02
C ASN A 174 -13.33 3.50 -18.35
N THR A 175 -12.22 4.13 -18.77
CA THR A 175 -10.92 3.48 -19.01
C THR A 175 -9.81 4.32 -18.42
N SER A 176 -8.83 3.68 -17.76
CA SER A 176 -7.68 4.36 -17.19
C SER A 176 -6.48 3.41 -17.05
N ALA A 177 -5.28 3.93 -17.23
CA ALA A 177 -4.10 3.36 -16.61
C ALA A 177 -4.19 3.59 -15.10
N ILE A 178 -3.69 2.65 -14.31
CA ILE A 178 -3.69 2.75 -12.86
C ILE A 178 -2.26 2.51 -12.39
N LEU A 179 -1.67 3.49 -11.73
CA LEU A 179 -0.34 3.38 -11.15
C LEU A 179 -0.45 3.39 -9.63
N THR A 180 0.00 2.32 -8.99
CA THR A 180 0.08 2.27 -7.53
C THR A 180 1.53 2.27 -7.09
N VAL A 181 1.90 3.15 -6.16
CA VAL A 181 3.26 3.23 -5.63
C VAL A 181 3.19 3.36 -4.12
N ASP A 182 3.77 2.39 -3.43
CA ASP A 182 3.65 2.27 -1.99
C ASP A 182 4.99 1.93 -1.32
N GLY A 183 5.00 1.82 -0.01
CA GLY A 183 6.12 1.29 0.76
C GLY A 183 6.31 -0.19 0.46
N VAL A 184 5.40 -1.00 0.89
CA VAL A 184 5.34 -2.42 0.58
C VAL A 184 3.96 -3.01 0.92
N GLY A 185 3.37 -3.72 -0.03
CA GLY A 185 2.26 -4.62 0.22
C GLY A 185 2.75 -5.99 0.70
N GLU A 186 2.20 -7.07 0.19
CA GLU A 186 2.74 -8.40 0.49
C GLU A 186 4.15 -8.54 -0.11
N TRP A 187 4.25 -8.45 -1.42
CA TRP A 187 5.51 -8.45 -2.19
C TRP A 187 5.63 -7.22 -3.09
N ALA A 188 4.52 -6.79 -3.69
CA ALA A 188 4.50 -5.65 -4.59
C ALA A 188 4.76 -4.34 -3.82
N THR A 189 5.56 -3.47 -4.42
CA THR A 189 5.91 -2.12 -3.93
C THR A 189 5.43 -1.04 -4.89
N ALA A 190 5.26 -1.39 -6.16
CA ALA A 190 4.55 -0.59 -7.16
C ALA A 190 3.86 -1.53 -8.14
N SER A 191 2.75 -1.10 -8.74
CA SER A 191 2.11 -1.84 -9.81
C SER A 191 1.47 -0.94 -10.84
N ILE A 192 1.42 -1.44 -12.09
CA ILE A 192 0.69 -0.82 -13.18
C ILE A 192 -0.48 -1.74 -13.52
N GLY A 193 -1.67 -1.18 -13.51
CA GLY A 193 -2.91 -1.84 -13.93
C GLY A 193 -3.61 -1.10 -15.06
N PHE A 194 -4.63 -1.74 -15.58
CA PHE A 194 -5.57 -1.17 -16.54
C PHE A 194 -6.98 -1.42 -16.05
N GLY A 195 -7.77 -0.36 -15.96
CA GLY A 195 -9.18 -0.39 -15.61
C GLY A 195 -10.05 -0.15 -16.83
N GLN A 196 -11.13 -0.92 -16.98
CA GLN A 196 -12.13 -0.74 -18.02
C GLN A 196 -13.52 -1.17 -17.52
N GLY A 197 -14.44 -0.24 -17.45
CA GLY A 197 -15.79 -0.48 -16.93
C GLY A 197 -15.76 -1.01 -15.50
N ASN A 198 -16.19 -2.24 -15.28
CA ASN A 198 -16.18 -2.89 -13.97
C ASN A 198 -15.01 -3.89 -13.76
N LYS A 199 -13.98 -3.80 -14.60
CA LYS A 199 -12.83 -4.73 -14.55
C LYS A 199 -11.52 -4.01 -14.34
N ILE A 200 -10.64 -4.65 -13.56
CA ILE A 200 -9.26 -4.22 -13.34
C ILE A 200 -8.34 -5.39 -13.69
N LYS A 201 -7.29 -5.11 -14.46
CA LYS A 201 -6.23 -6.07 -14.74
C LYS A 201 -4.90 -5.50 -14.26
N MET A 202 -4.17 -6.22 -13.42
CA MET A 202 -2.80 -5.91 -13.08
C MET A 202 -1.89 -6.36 -14.22
N LEU A 203 -1.01 -5.47 -14.69
CA LEU A 203 -0.15 -5.69 -15.86
C LEU A 203 1.31 -5.90 -15.48
N LYS A 204 1.81 -5.10 -14.53
CA LYS A 204 3.21 -5.10 -14.08
C LYS A 204 3.29 -4.86 -12.60
N GLU A 205 4.33 -5.41 -11.96
CA GLU A 205 4.64 -5.20 -10.56
C GLU A 205 6.14 -5.00 -10.37
N MET A 206 6.51 -4.11 -9.47
CA MET A 206 7.83 -4.02 -8.88
C MET A 206 7.77 -4.68 -7.50
N LEU A 207 8.75 -5.54 -7.21
CA LEU A 207 8.71 -6.36 -6.00
C LEU A 207 9.76 -5.91 -4.98
N TYR A 208 9.42 -6.11 -3.72
CA TYR A 208 10.33 -5.99 -2.60
C TYR A 208 11.61 -6.83 -2.83
N PRO A 209 12.81 -6.33 -2.51
CA PRO A 209 13.09 -5.15 -1.70
C PRO A 209 13.20 -3.84 -2.48
N ASN A 210 12.92 -3.81 -3.78
CA ASN A 210 12.96 -2.58 -4.56
C ASN A 210 11.66 -1.80 -4.33
N SER A 211 11.74 -0.63 -3.74
CA SER A 211 10.58 0.17 -3.37
C SER A 211 10.90 1.66 -3.38
N VAL A 212 10.10 2.41 -4.11
CA VAL A 212 10.17 3.89 -4.11
C VAL A 212 9.75 4.44 -2.74
N GLY A 213 8.70 3.89 -2.15
CA GLY A 213 8.23 4.31 -0.83
C GLY A 213 9.24 4.04 0.27
N LEU A 214 9.86 2.83 0.31
CA LEU A 214 10.90 2.54 1.29
C LEU A 214 12.17 3.37 1.06
N LEU A 215 12.54 3.66 -0.19
CA LEU A 215 13.62 4.58 -0.50
C LEU A 215 13.32 5.96 0.07
N TYR A 216 12.14 6.51 -0.18
CA TYR A 216 11.72 7.81 0.35
C TYR A 216 11.67 7.81 1.88
N SER A 217 11.15 6.75 2.51
CA SER A 217 11.13 6.60 3.97
C SER A 217 12.52 6.46 4.59
N ALA A 218 13.49 5.88 3.88
CA ALA A 218 14.87 5.82 4.33
C ALA A 218 15.50 7.22 4.47
N PHE A 219 15.28 8.08 3.48
CA PHE A 219 15.67 9.49 3.57
C PHE A 219 14.89 10.25 4.65
N THR A 220 13.59 9.96 4.79
CA THR A 220 12.76 10.53 5.87
C THR A 220 13.36 10.26 7.25
N GLN A 221 13.74 9.00 7.53
CA GLN A 221 14.39 8.64 8.78
C GLN A 221 15.77 9.30 8.92
N PHE A 222 16.58 9.29 7.86
CA PHE A 222 17.90 9.90 7.87
C PHE A 222 17.87 11.39 8.20
N LEU A 223 16.85 12.09 7.70
CA LEU A 223 16.61 13.51 8.01
C LEU A 223 15.93 13.72 9.38
N GLY A 224 15.83 12.68 10.22
CA GLY A 224 15.32 12.76 11.60
C GLY A 224 13.81 12.92 11.71
N PHE A 225 13.06 12.58 10.65
CA PHE A 225 11.60 12.52 10.68
C PHE A 225 11.11 11.09 10.95
N LYS A 226 9.92 10.96 11.52
CA LYS A 226 9.33 9.66 11.82
C LYS A 226 8.76 9.03 10.55
N VAL A 227 9.19 7.80 10.24
CA VAL A 227 8.66 6.99 9.12
C VAL A 227 7.16 6.73 9.29
N ASN A 228 6.43 6.65 8.19
CA ASN A 228 4.97 6.51 8.06
C ASN A 228 4.17 7.74 8.55
N SER A 229 4.83 8.81 8.96
CA SER A 229 4.14 10.02 9.40
C SER A 229 4.99 11.28 9.24
N GLY A 230 6.13 11.21 8.61
CA GLY A 230 7.06 12.32 8.42
C GLY A 230 7.46 12.56 6.96
N GLU A 231 7.01 11.71 6.04
CA GLU A 231 7.30 11.82 4.62
C GLU A 231 6.80 13.17 4.06
N TYR A 232 5.63 13.63 4.49
CA TYR A 232 5.10 14.94 4.09
C TYR A 232 5.96 16.12 4.63
N LYS A 233 6.64 15.95 5.77
CA LYS A 233 7.57 16.98 6.30
C LYS A 233 8.82 17.08 5.42
N MET A 234 9.35 15.94 4.98
CA MET A 234 10.46 15.91 4.04
C MET A 234 10.06 16.50 2.68
N MET A 235 8.87 16.15 2.16
CA MET A 235 8.30 16.77 0.96
C MET A 235 8.22 18.29 1.10
N GLY A 236 7.71 18.78 2.23
CA GLY A 236 7.63 20.23 2.52
C GLY A 236 8.99 20.90 2.75
N LEU A 237 10.04 20.14 3.10
CA LEU A 237 11.40 20.64 3.25
C LEU A 237 12.13 20.78 1.91
N ALA A 238 11.81 19.95 0.92
CA ALA A 238 12.50 19.88 -0.36
C ALA A 238 12.61 21.22 -1.12
N PRO A 239 11.60 22.10 -1.14
CA PRO A 239 11.69 23.40 -1.84
C PRO A 239 12.73 24.38 -1.27
N TYR A 240 13.20 24.17 -0.04
CA TYR A 240 14.20 25.03 0.61
C TYR A 240 15.64 24.61 0.28
N GLY A 241 15.84 23.47 -0.44
CA GLY A 241 17.14 22.95 -0.83
C GLY A 241 17.41 23.02 -2.33
N GLN A 242 18.64 22.64 -2.69
CA GLN A 242 19.06 22.43 -4.06
C GLN A 242 19.33 20.93 -4.28
N PRO A 243 18.96 20.33 -5.43
CA PRO A 243 19.08 18.88 -5.65
C PRO A 243 20.52 18.46 -5.99
N ILE A 244 21.52 18.91 -5.21
CA ILE A 244 22.95 18.68 -5.48
C ILE A 244 23.38 17.22 -5.32
N TYR A 245 22.59 16.38 -4.64
CA TYR A 245 22.84 14.95 -4.47
C TYR A 245 22.06 14.08 -5.49
N TYR A 246 21.38 14.68 -6.48
CA TYR A 246 20.54 13.97 -7.44
C TYR A 246 21.34 12.87 -8.17
N ASP A 247 22.47 13.23 -8.79
CA ASP A 247 23.31 12.29 -9.54
C ASP A 247 23.95 11.24 -8.63
N LEU A 248 24.37 11.63 -7.43
CA LEU A 248 24.91 10.71 -6.42
C LEU A 248 23.90 9.61 -6.03
N ILE A 249 22.62 9.98 -5.86
CA ILE A 249 21.55 9.03 -5.54
C ILE A 249 21.36 8.05 -6.70
N LEU A 250 21.29 8.53 -7.94
CA LEU A 250 21.11 7.69 -9.11
C LEU A 250 22.32 6.77 -9.36
N GLU A 251 23.54 7.24 -9.10
CA GLU A 251 24.76 6.47 -9.32
C GLU A 251 25.01 5.41 -8.25
N LYS A 252 24.82 5.76 -6.97
CA LYS A 252 25.22 4.90 -5.84
C LYS A 252 24.08 4.09 -5.25
N LEU A 253 22.88 4.66 -5.13
CA LEU A 253 21.80 4.07 -4.35
C LEU A 253 20.80 3.28 -5.19
N ILE A 254 20.61 3.64 -6.46
CA ILE A 254 19.62 2.96 -7.30
C ILE A 254 20.13 2.80 -8.75
N VAL A 255 19.54 1.82 -9.42
CA VAL A 255 19.57 1.75 -10.89
C VAL A 255 18.16 2.03 -11.39
N LEU A 256 17.95 3.17 -12.03
CA LEU A 256 16.68 3.55 -12.63
C LEU A 256 16.61 3.06 -14.07
N LYS A 257 15.53 2.33 -14.41
CA LYS A 257 15.26 1.88 -15.77
C LYS A 257 14.32 2.84 -16.51
N GLU A 258 14.22 2.67 -17.82
CA GLU A 258 13.35 3.49 -18.67
C GLU A 258 11.87 3.39 -18.32
N ASP A 259 11.42 2.22 -17.87
CA ASP A 259 10.05 1.96 -17.43
C ASP A 259 9.72 2.53 -16.04
N GLY A 260 10.67 3.23 -15.42
CA GLY A 260 10.55 3.76 -14.06
C GLY A 260 10.83 2.73 -12.96
N SER A 261 11.00 1.45 -13.28
CA SER A 261 11.38 0.47 -12.25
C SER A 261 12.79 0.76 -11.73
N ILE A 262 12.99 0.51 -10.43
CA ILE A 262 14.27 0.72 -9.77
C ILE A 262 14.82 -0.58 -9.21
N LYS A 263 16.15 -0.68 -9.18
CA LYS A 263 16.86 -1.67 -8.37
C LYS A 263 17.66 -0.92 -7.31
N ILE A 264 17.35 -1.19 -6.03
CA ILE A 264 18.01 -0.54 -4.90
C ILE A 264 19.32 -1.27 -4.58
N ASN A 265 20.41 -0.51 -4.39
CA ASN A 265 21.66 -1.03 -3.89
C ASN A 265 21.56 -1.27 -2.38
N GLN A 266 21.30 -2.52 -2.00
CA GLN A 266 21.04 -2.91 -0.61
C GLN A 266 22.23 -2.72 0.34
N GLU A 267 23.44 -2.44 -0.17
CA GLU A 267 24.62 -2.18 0.67
C GLU A 267 24.49 -0.94 1.56
N TYR A 268 23.63 0.00 1.19
CA TYR A 268 23.41 1.26 1.90
C TYR A 268 22.22 1.22 2.86
N PHE A 269 21.44 0.12 2.88
CA PHE A 269 20.16 0.04 3.59
C PHE A 269 20.14 -1.14 4.57
N SER A 270 19.39 -0.97 5.66
CA SER A 270 19.23 -1.98 6.72
C SER A 270 17.79 -2.42 6.95
N TYR A 271 16.82 -1.92 6.18
CA TYR A 271 15.42 -2.28 6.38
C TYR A 271 15.08 -3.75 6.10
N LEU A 272 15.97 -4.49 5.45
CA LEU A 272 15.82 -5.94 5.25
C LEU A 272 15.96 -6.74 6.55
N ASP A 273 16.83 -6.32 7.47
CA ASP A 273 17.03 -6.98 8.76
C ASP A 273 16.15 -6.38 9.87
N GLY A 274 15.42 -5.31 9.56
CA GLY A 274 14.44 -4.67 10.43
C GLY A 274 15.05 -3.83 11.57
N SER A 275 16.32 -3.49 11.52
CA SER A 275 16.98 -2.68 12.56
C SER A 275 16.75 -1.18 12.34
N GLU A 276 17.12 -0.68 11.17
CA GLU A 276 16.98 0.71 10.76
C GLU A 276 16.75 0.79 9.25
N MET A 277 16.43 1.97 8.72
CA MET A 277 16.24 2.13 7.27
C MET A 277 17.58 2.23 6.53
N THR A 278 18.57 2.92 7.13
CA THR A 278 19.88 3.20 6.52
C THR A 278 21.01 2.69 7.41
N ASN A 279 22.23 2.61 6.87
CA ASN A 279 23.42 2.21 7.62
C ASN A 279 24.54 3.25 7.52
N GLN A 280 25.73 2.93 8.07
CA GLN A 280 26.87 3.84 8.08
C GLN A 280 27.34 4.19 6.65
N LYS A 281 27.35 3.23 5.71
CA LYS A 281 27.71 3.52 4.31
C LYS A 281 26.82 4.58 3.68
N PHE A 282 25.52 4.55 3.99
CA PHE A 282 24.57 5.58 3.56
C PHE A 282 24.92 6.95 4.18
N ALA A 283 25.21 6.98 5.48
CA ALA A 283 25.60 8.19 6.19
C ALA A 283 26.87 8.83 5.60
N ASP A 284 27.86 8.00 5.26
CA ASP A 284 29.14 8.44 4.68
C ASP A 284 28.94 9.12 3.31
N LEU A 285 27.97 8.68 2.50
CA LEU A 285 27.65 9.33 1.21
C LEU A 285 27.20 10.77 1.36
N PHE A 286 26.53 11.09 2.47
CA PHE A 286 25.98 12.42 2.75
C PHE A 286 26.80 13.21 3.77
N GLY A 287 28.04 12.76 4.05
CA GLY A 287 29.01 13.51 4.85
C GLY A 287 28.73 13.53 6.34
N GLY A 288 27.91 12.60 6.88
CA GLY A 288 27.67 12.56 8.33
C GLY A 288 26.54 11.63 8.76
N LYS A 289 26.31 11.61 10.07
CA LYS A 289 25.28 10.78 10.69
C LYS A 289 23.87 11.33 10.42
N ALA A 290 22.86 10.47 10.50
CA ALA A 290 21.47 10.88 10.47
C ALA A 290 21.18 12.00 11.48
N ARG A 291 20.37 12.97 11.06
CA ARG A 291 19.93 14.08 11.93
C ARG A 291 19.13 13.54 13.12
N LYS A 292 19.44 14.01 14.31
CA LYS A 292 18.64 13.67 15.49
C LYS A 292 17.24 14.30 15.38
N PRO A 293 16.16 13.59 15.75
CA PRO A 293 14.84 14.19 15.82
C PRO A 293 14.84 15.52 16.58
N GLU A 294 14.07 16.48 16.11
CA GLU A 294 13.87 17.82 16.68
C GLU A 294 15.16 18.68 16.76
N SER A 295 16.30 18.22 16.24
CA SER A 295 17.49 19.09 16.11
C SER A 295 17.32 20.09 14.96
N ARG A 296 18.18 21.13 14.94
CA ARG A 296 18.20 22.14 13.89
C ARG A 296 18.36 21.50 12.51
N ILE A 297 17.56 21.95 11.55
CA ILE A 297 17.69 21.61 10.13
C ILE A 297 18.70 22.58 9.49
N THR A 298 19.64 22.05 8.74
CA THR A 298 20.65 22.84 8.02
C THR A 298 20.40 22.79 6.51
N GLN A 299 21.21 23.55 5.76
CA GLN A 299 21.13 23.55 4.29
C GLN A 299 21.40 22.13 3.71
N GLN A 300 22.20 21.33 4.41
CA GLN A 300 22.49 19.97 3.97
C GLN A 300 21.23 19.09 3.97
N GLU A 301 20.45 19.10 5.03
CA GLU A 301 19.19 18.35 5.08
C GLU A 301 18.19 18.86 4.04
N MET A 302 18.11 20.15 3.81
CA MET A 302 17.27 20.73 2.76
C MET A 302 17.69 20.24 1.37
N ASN A 303 19.00 20.23 1.10
CA ASN A 303 19.55 19.75 -0.19
C ASN A 303 19.31 18.24 -0.39
N ILE A 304 19.44 17.43 0.66
CA ILE A 304 19.13 16.00 0.62
C ILE A 304 17.65 15.79 0.32
N ALA A 305 16.76 16.52 1.02
CA ALA A 305 15.31 16.45 0.77
C ALA A 305 14.95 16.84 -0.66
N SER A 306 15.52 17.93 -1.17
CA SER A 306 15.34 18.38 -2.56
C SER A 306 15.81 17.31 -3.56
N SER A 307 16.95 16.67 -3.28
CA SER A 307 17.53 15.67 -4.18
C SER A 307 16.69 14.40 -4.27
N ILE A 308 16.25 13.83 -3.15
CA ILE A 308 15.39 12.65 -3.16
C ILE A 308 14.00 12.95 -3.73
N GLN A 309 13.45 14.14 -3.48
CA GLN A 309 12.20 14.56 -4.10
C GLN A 309 12.33 14.56 -5.62
N LYS A 310 13.38 15.15 -6.17
CA LYS A 310 13.66 15.20 -7.61
C LYS A 310 13.86 13.81 -8.22
N VAL A 311 14.56 12.90 -7.54
CA VAL A 311 14.71 11.49 -7.95
C VAL A 311 13.37 10.80 -7.99
N THR A 312 12.53 10.98 -6.96
CA THR A 312 11.21 10.36 -6.87
C THR A 312 10.29 10.86 -7.98
N GLU A 313 10.29 12.16 -8.27
CA GLU A 313 9.57 12.74 -9.41
C GLU A 313 9.97 12.06 -10.73
N LYS A 314 11.27 11.92 -10.98
CA LYS A 314 11.79 11.26 -12.20
C LYS A 314 11.31 9.80 -12.30
N ILE A 315 11.33 9.06 -11.21
CA ILE A 315 10.88 7.66 -11.16
C ILE A 315 9.39 7.58 -11.50
N ILE A 316 8.55 8.35 -10.81
CA ILE A 316 7.09 8.30 -10.98
C ILE A 316 6.68 8.78 -12.39
N PHE A 317 7.34 9.81 -12.90
CA PHE A 317 7.11 10.29 -14.26
C PHE A 317 7.40 9.20 -15.30
N ASN A 318 8.55 8.50 -15.17
CA ASN A 318 8.88 7.38 -16.07
C ASN A 318 7.85 6.25 -15.96
N MET A 319 7.40 5.90 -14.72
CA MET A 319 6.35 4.90 -14.53
C MET A 319 5.04 5.30 -15.18
N ALA A 320 4.63 6.57 -15.07
CA ALA A 320 3.40 7.09 -15.67
C ALA A 320 3.47 7.06 -17.21
N LEU A 321 4.59 7.48 -17.79
CA LEU A 321 4.81 7.38 -19.24
C LEU A 321 4.77 5.93 -19.72
N TYR A 322 5.41 5.03 -18.98
CA TYR A 322 5.39 3.61 -19.30
C TYR A 322 3.98 3.01 -19.16
N ALA A 323 3.24 3.39 -18.12
CA ALA A 323 1.84 2.99 -17.95
C ALA A 323 0.98 3.44 -19.13
N LYS A 324 1.10 4.70 -19.58
CA LYS A 324 0.45 5.19 -20.81
C LYS A 324 0.83 4.37 -22.02
N LYS A 325 2.14 4.09 -22.21
CA LYS A 325 2.67 3.32 -23.35
C LYS A 325 2.07 1.92 -23.45
N ILE A 326 1.97 1.19 -22.31
CA ILE A 326 1.51 -0.22 -22.34
C ILE A 326 -0.01 -0.38 -22.29
N THR A 327 -0.73 0.64 -21.84
CA THR A 327 -2.20 0.60 -21.75
C THR A 327 -2.90 1.32 -22.87
N GLY A 328 -2.24 2.30 -23.51
CA GLY A 328 -2.85 3.21 -24.46
C GLY A 328 -3.90 4.14 -23.84
N ALA A 329 -4.03 4.18 -22.52
CA ALA A 329 -5.04 4.98 -21.84
C ALA A 329 -4.63 6.46 -21.76
N ASP A 330 -5.59 7.36 -21.97
CA ASP A 330 -5.39 8.81 -21.81
C ASP A 330 -5.55 9.30 -20.37
N ASN A 331 -6.22 8.50 -19.54
CA ASN A 331 -6.44 8.81 -18.13
C ASN A 331 -5.49 8.00 -17.25
N LEU A 332 -5.10 8.60 -16.12
CA LEU A 332 -4.26 7.98 -15.10
C LEU A 332 -4.93 8.08 -13.72
N CYS A 333 -5.10 6.95 -13.05
CA CYS A 333 -5.47 6.88 -11.64
C CYS A 333 -4.22 6.58 -10.81
N LEU A 334 -4.05 7.26 -9.68
CA LEU A 334 -2.91 7.11 -8.76
C LEU A 334 -3.38 6.60 -7.39
N SER A 335 -2.61 5.70 -6.78
CA SER A 335 -2.88 5.18 -5.43
C SER A 335 -1.59 4.72 -4.73
N GLY A 336 -1.69 4.43 -3.43
CA GLY A 336 -0.56 4.04 -2.58
C GLY A 336 0.05 5.23 -1.84
N GLY A 337 0.88 4.96 -0.83
CA GLY A 337 1.43 5.98 0.05
C GLY A 337 2.26 7.05 -0.67
N VAL A 338 2.98 6.69 -1.74
CA VAL A 338 3.76 7.65 -2.54
C VAL A 338 2.86 8.58 -3.38
N ALA A 339 1.66 8.11 -3.76
CA ALA A 339 0.67 8.93 -4.47
C ALA A 339 0.09 10.09 -3.63
N LEU A 340 0.39 10.14 -2.33
CA LEU A 340 0.08 11.30 -1.48
C LEU A 340 1.07 12.46 -1.66
N ASN A 341 2.16 12.26 -2.42
CA ASN A 341 3.10 13.33 -2.73
C ASN A 341 2.49 14.30 -3.75
N CYS A 342 1.89 15.37 -3.23
CA CYS A 342 1.18 16.36 -4.06
C CYS A 342 2.10 17.14 -5.02
N VAL A 343 3.39 17.23 -4.73
CA VAL A 343 4.38 17.87 -5.63
C VAL A 343 4.55 17.04 -6.90
N ILE A 344 4.69 15.71 -6.75
CA ILE A 344 4.75 14.79 -7.89
C ILE A 344 3.46 14.85 -8.70
N ASN A 345 2.30 14.76 -8.01
CA ASN A 345 1.00 14.75 -8.68
C ASN A 345 0.73 16.03 -9.47
N GLY A 346 1.24 17.18 -9.00
CA GLY A 346 1.11 18.44 -9.71
C GLY A 346 1.99 18.57 -10.96
N SER A 347 2.98 17.69 -11.12
CA SER A 347 3.92 17.68 -12.27
C SER A 347 3.61 16.60 -13.30
N LEU A 348 2.67 15.68 -13.03
CA LEU A 348 2.20 14.62 -13.94
C LEU A 348 1.10 15.14 -14.88
#